data_f2e9b77ca4800368b914134010d0859d
#
_entry.id   f2e9b77ca4800368b914134010d0859d
#
_cell.length_a   1.000
_cell.length_b   1.000
_cell.length_c   1.000
_cell.angle_alpha   90.00
_cell.angle_beta   90.00
_cell.angle_gamma   90.00
#
_symmetry.space_group_name_H-M   'P 1'
#
loop_
_entity.id
_entity.type
_entity.pdbx_description
1 polymer ?
#
loop_
_entity_poly.entity_id
_entity_poly.type
_entity_poly.pdbx_seq_one_letter_code
_entity_poly.pdbx_strand_id
1 'polypeptide(L)'
;MILAVAVILVLAAAGAAVAVLAGRRKPGGTRGQPAPPVDWRAWSPVATPEAGVTPPARALRPARRDREADAVSVTAGAELGSGGQGRIYEIVGDPNRVLKAFNAPIPAAEEDLDAILRVLDRVAGDLSGLPIALCRPERAVTDRHYLMGYVMRRIESQFFFTSSWGRLTKRLPRELQYAIPRQSAFQMPAVKPDDMLALVRLVARFLDAMHRHDLVYGDISWTNFTFALDPVRLCVHDFDSTRRLGGDAFTAQPPLDTIDWDDPEVSDAPVATLDSDRYKFALLAYRMLAVEDLSARLDPDKAAATTAQRSDLQHLWRRAAGRTGTRPQLAEWLPALA
;
A
#
# COMPACT_ATOMS: atom_id res chain seq x y z
N MET A 1 -30.14 -20.61 -12.02
CA MET A 1 -30.59 -19.35 -11.40
C MET A 1 -29.98 -19.10 -10.01
N ILE A 2 -29.79 -20.11 -9.18
CA ILE A 2 -29.20 -19.99 -7.83
C ILE A 2 -27.69 -19.68 -7.86
N LEU A 3 -26.94 -20.19 -8.85
CA LEU A 3 -25.49 -19.95 -8.99
C LEU A 3 -25.15 -18.52 -9.42
N ALA A 4 -26.02 -17.89 -10.22
CA ALA A 4 -25.83 -16.49 -10.66
C ALA A 4 -26.01 -15.47 -9.52
N VAL A 5 -26.88 -15.77 -8.55
CA VAL A 5 -27.11 -14.91 -7.38
C VAL A 5 -25.95 -15.00 -6.39
N ALA A 6 -25.33 -16.18 -6.23
CA ALA A 6 -24.15 -16.33 -5.37
C ALA A 6 -22.91 -15.60 -5.91
N VAL A 7 -22.74 -15.56 -7.23
CA VAL A 7 -21.62 -14.86 -7.89
C VAL A 7 -21.79 -13.33 -7.83
N ILE A 8 -23.03 -12.84 -7.94
CA ILE A 8 -23.32 -11.40 -7.76
C ILE A 8 -23.10 -10.98 -6.31
N LEU A 9 -23.40 -11.84 -5.33
CA LEU A 9 -23.12 -11.59 -3.92
C LEU A 9 -21.62 -11.57 -3.57
N VAL A 10 -20.79 -12.38 -4.23
CA VAL A 10 -19.34 -12.37 -4.03
C VAL A 10 -18.70 -11.13 -4.67
N LEU A 11 -19.20 -10.65 -5.82
CA LEU A 11 -18.73 -9.42 -6.45
C LEU A 11 -19.23 -8.16 -5.73
N ALA A 12 -20.46 -8.19 -5.22
CA ALA A 12 -20.96 -7.18 -4.30
C ALA A 12 -20.18 -7.22 -2.98
N ALA A 13 -19.71 -8.39 -2.53
CA ALA A 13 -18.90 -8.50 -1.31
C ALA A 13 -17.47 -7.97 -1.51
N ALA A 14 -16.83 -8.13 -2.68
CA ALA A 14 -15.52 -7.50 -2.95
C ALA A 14 -15.62 -5.98 -3.13
N GLY A 15 -16.67 -5.49 -3.79
CA GLY A 15 -16.97 -4.04 -3.88
C GLY A 15 -17.71 -3.48 -2.67
N ALA A 16 -18.55 -4.26 -1.99
CA ALA A 16 -19.32 -3.90 -0.81
C ALA A 16 -18.60 -4.22 0.52
N ALA A 17 -17.56 -5.07 0.53
CA ALA A 17 -16.67 -5.18 1.68
C ALA A 17 -15.98 -3.85 1.96
N VAL A 18 -15.61 -3.08 0.92
CA VAL A 18 -15.14 -1.70 1.09
C VAL A 18 -16.27 -0.77 1.58
N ALA A 19 -17.53 -1.01 1.22
CA ALA A 19 -18.66 -0.14 1.58
C ALA A 19 -19.37 -0.54 2.89
N VAL A 20 -19.47 -1.82 3.22
CA VAL A 20 -20.17 -2.32 4.42
C VAL A 20 -19.30 -2.22 5.68
N LEU A 21 -17.96 -2.20 5.53
CA LEU A 21 -17.04 -2.08 6.66
C LEU A 21 -16.83 -0.65 7.14
N ALA A 22 -17.18 0.34 6.31
CA ALA A 22 -17.34 1.72 6.78
C ALA A 22 -18.52 1.90 7.77
N GLY A 23 -19.36 0.88 7.98
CA GLY A 23 -20.61 0.95 8.74
C GLY A 23 -20.61 0.39 10.16
N ARG A 24 -19.61 -0.39 10.60
CA ARG A 24 -19.57 -0.91 11.98
C ARG A 24 -18.78 0.00 12.92
N ARG A 25 -19.41 1.07 13.35
CA ARG A 25 -18.92 1.93 14.44
C ARG A 25 -19.35 1.39 15.80
N LYS A 26 -18.43 1.42 16.77
CA LYS A 26 -18.76 1.39 18.19
C LYS A 26 -19.64 2.62 18.53
N PRO A 27 -20.67 2.49 19.37
CA PRO A 27 -21.51 3.61 19.75
C PRO A 27 -20.75 4.52 20.75
N GLY A 28 -20.58 5.81 20.43
CA GLY A 28 -20.10 6.79 21.40
C GLY A 28 -19.23 7.94 20.90
N GLY A 29 -19.38 8.40 19.66
CA GLY A 29 -18.71 9.63 19.21
C GLY A 29 -19.61 10.48 18.35
N THR A 30 -19.72 11.77 18.64
CA THR A 30 -20.48 12.77 17.88
C THR A 30 -19.98 12.83 16.44
N ARG A 31 -20.86 12.54 15.50
CA ARG A 31 -20.58 12.56 14.05
C ARG A 31 -20.40 14.01 13.58
N GLY A 32 -19.16 14.40 13.22
CA GLY A 32 -18.98 15.47 12.24
C GLY A 32 -19.45 14.98 10.87
N GLN A 33 -20.16 15.83 10.11
CA GLN A 33 -20.50 15.52 8.73
C GLN A 33 -19.20 15.36 7.91
N PRO A 34 -19.11 14.37 7.00
CA PRO A 34 -17.97 14.28 6.09
C PRO A 34 -17.94 15.56 5.23
N ALA A 35 -16.76 16.14 5.09
CA ALA A 35 -16.54 17.26 4.19
C ALA A 35 -16.97 16.87 2.76
N PRO A 36 -17.55 17.80 1.97
CA PRO A 36 -17.92 17.52 0.60
C PRO A 36 -16.65 17.12 -0.21
N PRO A 37 -16.79 16.23 -1.20
CA PRO A 37 -15.67 15.84 -2.04
C PRO A 37 -15.09 17.07 -2.74
N VAL A 38 -13.75 17.21 -2.68
CA VAL A 38 -13.05 18.30 -3.34
C VAL A 38 -13.16 18.11 -4.86
N ASP A 39 -13.62 19.14 -5.58
CA ASP A 39 -13.64 19.11 -7.05
C ASP A 39 -12.24 19.39 -7.60
N TRP A 40 -11.48 18.32 -7.76
CA TRP A 40 -10.11 18.36 -8.30
C TRP A 40 -10.02 18.87 -9.75
N ARG A 41 -11.13 18.89 -10.49
CA ARG A 41 -11.19 19.44 -11.86
C ARG A 41 -11.17 20.96 -11.88
N ALA A 42 -11.65 21.57 -10.80
CA ALA A 42 -11.62 23.02 -10.62
C ALA A 42 -10.34 23.49 -9.88
N TRP A 43 -9.52 22.56 -9.41
CA TRP A 43 -8.35 22.89 -8.62
C TRP A 43 -7.14 23.14 -9.53
N SER A 44 -6.65 24.39 -9.53
CA SER A 44 -5.39 24.80 -10.14
C SER A 44 -4.41 25.18 -9.03
N PRO A 45 -3.18 24.64 -8.99
CA PRO A 45 -2.19 24.93 -7.95
C PRO A 45 -1.58 26.32 -8.00
N VAL A 46 -2.11 27.23 -8.81
CA VAL A 46 -1.59 28.60 -8.94
C VAL A 46 -2.70 29.58 -8.57
N ALA A 47 -2.86 29.85 -7.28
CA ALA A 47 -3.40 31.11 -6.84
C ALA A 47 -2.26 31.93 -6.23
N THR A 48 -1.90 33.04 -6.88
CA THR A 48 -1.07 34.10 -6.30
C THR A 48 -1.68 34.54 -4.96
N PRO A 49 -0.87 34.78 -3.91
CA PRO A 49 -1.43 35.14 -2.61
C PRO A 49 -2.05 36.52 -2.66
N GLU A 50 -3.34 36.62 -2.35
CA GLU A 50 -3.96 37.89 -1.99
C GLU A 50 -3.36 38.40 -0.67
N ALA A 51 -2.86 39.62 -0.71
CA ALA A 51 -2.32 40.33 0.45
C ALA A 51 -3.46 40.61 1.47
N GLY A 52 -3.34 40.08 2.69
CA GLY A 52 -4.15 40.60 3.77
C GLY A 52 -4.64 39.66 4.87
N VAL A 53 -4.04 38.53 5.16
CA VAL A 53 -4.34 37.80 6.39
C VAL A 53 -3.04 37.47 7.13
N THR A 54 -2.87 38.09 8.29
CA THR A 54 -1.73 37.86 9.20
C THR A 54 -1.89 36.51 9.88
N PRO A 55 -0.98 35.54 9.67
CA PRO A 55 -1.01 34.27 10.41
C PRO A 55 -0.49 34.49 11.83
N PRO A 56 -0.91 33.65 12.83
CA PRO A 56 -0.38 33.71 14.17
C PRO A 56 1.12 33.39 14.14
N ALA A 57 1.89 34.16 14.91
CA ALA A 57 3.32 34.18 14.92
C ALA A 57 3.94 32.87 15.42
N ARG A 58 4.20 31.95 14.50
CA ARG A 58 5.33 31.06 14.59
C ARG A 58 6.05 31.17 13.23
N ALA A 59 7.14 31.91 13.23
CA ALA A 59 7.87 32.22 12.02
C ALA A 59 8.40 30.93 11.36
N LEU A 60 7.69 30.48 10.34
CA LEU A 60 8.21 29.51 9.37
C LEU A 60 9.24 30.26 8.54
N ARG A 61 10.47 29.77 8.50
CA ARG A 61 11.49 30.28 7.60
C ARG A 61 11.06 30.04 6.17
N PRO A 62 11.15 31.00 5.25
CA PRO A 62 10.82 30.80 3.85
C PRO A 62 11.71 29.69 3.28
N ALA A 63 11.12 28.73 2.62
CA ALA A 63 11.82 27.74 1.80
C ALA A 63 12.75 28.46 0.81
N ARG A 64 13.94 27.88 0.60
CA ARG A 64 14.96 28.46 -0.31
C ARG A 64 14.35 28.71 -1.68
N ARG A 65 14.56 29.91 -2.20
CA ARG A 65 14.07 30.46 -3.47
C ARG A 65 14.38 29.66 -4.75
N ASP A 66 15.11 28.56 -4.67
CA ASP A 66 15.52 27.77 -5.83
C ASP A 66 14.46 26.76 -6.31
N ARG A 67 13.30 26.67 -5.64
CA ARG A 67 12.23 25.74 -5.98
C ARG A 67 10.97 26.37 -6.62
N GLU A 68 10.91 27.69 -6.77
CA GLU A 68 9.80 28.34 -7.50
C GLU A 68 9.75 27.98 -9.00
N ALA A 69 10.84 27.40 -9.55
CA ALA A 69 10.86 26.94 -10.93
C ALA A 69 10.21 25.55 -11.15
N ASP A 70 9.96 24.78 -10.09
CA ASP A 70 9.44 23.39 -10.17
C ASP A 70 8.00 23.21 -9.70
N ALA A 71 7.25 24.28 -9.47
CA ALA A 71 5.80 24.23 -9.32
C ALA A 71 5.15 23.92 -10.68
N VAL A 72 5.50 22.77 -11.25
CA VAL A 72 4.80 22.26 -12.44
C VAL A 72 3.37 21.97 -12.03
N SER A 73 2.46 22.77 -12.55
CA SER A 73 1.03 22.56 -12.37
C SER A 73 0.65 21.15 -12.84
N VAL A 74 0.15 20.32 -11.93
CA VAL A 74 -0.32 18.98 -12.28
C VAL A 74 -1.77 19.11 -12.74
N THR A 75 -2.01 18.90 -14.03
CA THR A 75 -3.37 18.88 -14.57
C THR A 75 -3.89 17.45 -14.53
N ALA A 76 -4.92 17.23 -13.73
CA ALA A 76 -5.60 15.94 -13.66
C ALA A 76 -6.38 15.67 -14.95
N GLY A 77 -6.20 14.46 -15.50
CA GLY A 77 -6.94 13.95 -16.65
C GLY A 77 -8.11 13.05 -16.22
N ALA A 78 -8.30 11.94 -16.93
CA ALA A 78 -9.35 10.98 -16.62
C ALA A 78 -9.12 10.28 -15.27
N GLU A 79 -10.21 10.00 -14.54
CA GLU A 79 -10.16 9.16 -13.34
C GLU A 79 -9.89 7.71 -13.75
N LEU A 80 -8.88 7.09 -13.14
CA LEU A 80 -8.48 5.71 -13.37
C LEU A 80 -9.04 4.75 -12.32
N GLY A 81 -9.31 5.26 -11.12
CA GLY A 81 -9.84 4.48 -10.02
C GLY A 81 -10.04 5.30 -8.76
N SER A 82 -10.79 4.73 -7.81
CA SER A 82 -11.09 5.35 -6.52
C SER A 82 -11.00 4.33 -5.40
N GLY A 83 -10.59 4.77 -4.22
CA GLY A 83 -10.49 3.99 -3.00
C GLY A 83 -10.92 4.77 -1.76
N GLY A 84 -10.78 4.15 -0.60
CA GLY A 84 -11.20 4.75 0.68
C GLY A 84 -10.49 6.06 1.03
N GLN A 85 -9.23 6.18 0.65
CA GLN A 85 -8.38 7.34 1.00
C GLN A 85 -8.28 8.38 -0.12
N GLY A 86 -8.56 8.01 -1.38
CA GLY A 86 -8.37 8.94 -2.50
C GLY A 86 -8.78 8.38 -3.85
N ARG A 87 -8.50 9.18 -4.88
CA ARG A 87 -8.76 8.86 -6.29
C ARG A 87 -7.48 8.98 -7.10
N ILE A 88 -7.38 8.15 -8.11
CA ILE A 88 -6.23 8.13 -9.04
C ILE A 88 -6.65 8.76 -10.35
N TYR A 89 -5.87 9.73 -10.81
CA TYR A 89 -6.10 10.43 -12.08
C TYR A 89 -4.89 10.28 -13.00
N GLU A 90 -5.15 10.26 -14.30
CA GLU A 90 -4.11 10.52 -15.30
C GLU A 90 -3.55 11.93 -15.11
N ILE A 91 -2.28 12.12 -15.52
CA ILE A 91 -1.68 13.44 -15.60
C ILE A 91 -1.63 13.82 -17.09
N VAL A 92 -2.22 14.97 -17.43
CA VAL A 92 -2.19 15.48 -18.80
C VAL A 92 -0.74 15.74 -19.21
N GLY A 93 -0.30 15.10 -20.31
CA GLY A 93 1.07 15.24 -20.81
C GLY A 93 2.10 14.28 -20.17
N ASP A 94 1.73 13.48 -19.17
CA ASP A 94 2.62 12.49 -18.58
C ASP A 94 1.93 11.10 -18.43
N PRO A 95 2.00 10.23 -19.44
CA PRO A 95 1.35 8.93 -19.42
C PRO A 95 2.00 7.92 -18.44
N ASN A 96 3.24 8.20 -17.98
CA ASN A 96 4.00 7.32 -17.11
C ASN A 96 3.74 7.59 -15.62
N ARG A 97 3.06 8.69 -15.31
CA ARG A 97 2.73 9.08 -13.95
C ARG A 97 1.23 9.25 -13.77
N VAL A 98 0.82 9.20 -12.52
CA VAL A 98 -0.56 9.41 -12.08
C VAL A 98 -0.56 10.32 -10.85
N LEU A 99 -1.68 11.02 -10.65
CA LEU A 99 -1.96 11.78 -9.45
C LEU A 99 -2.86 10.95 -8.55
N LYS A 100 -2.42 10.65 -7.33
CA LYS A 100 -3.30 10.21 -6.23
C LYS A 100 -3.75 11.46 -5.48
N ALA A 101 -5.03 11.78 -5.59
CA ALA A 101 -5.66 12.89 -4.90
C ALA A 101 -6.44 12.38 -3.70
N PHE A 102 -6.21 12.93 -2.51
CA PHE A 102 -6.90 12.52 -1.29
C PHE A 102 -8.35 12.98 -1.27
N ASN A 103 -9.23 12.22 -0.63
CA ASN A 103 -10.63 12.58 -0.49
C ASN A 103 -10.84 13.83 0.39
N ALA A 104 -9.88 14.16 1.25
CA ALA A 104 -9.84 15.36 2.05
C ALA A 104 -8.41 15.87 2.20
N PRO A 105 -8.17 17.19 2.29
CA PRO A 105 -6.87 17.75 2.58
C PRO A 105 -6.31 17.23 3.91
N ILE A 106 -5.01 16.92 3.96
CA ILE A 106 -4.33 16.40 5.16
C ILE A 106 -3.37 17.48 5.66
N PRO A 107 -3.50 17.95 6.91
CA PRO A 107 -2.51 18.86 7.48
C PRO A 107 -1.13 18.21 7.46
N ALA A 108 -0.14 18.87 6.87
CA ALA A 108 1.21 18.33 6.75
C ALA A 108 2.24 19.44 6.78
N ALA A 109 3.36 19.17 7.43
CA ALA A 109 4.53 20.03 7.34
C ALA A 109 5.33 19.65 6.08
N GLU A 110 5.63 20.63 5.24
CA GLU A 110 6.35 20.41 3.98
C GLU A 110 7.73 19.77 4.21
N GLU A 111 8.41 20.15 5.29
CA GLU A 111 9.71 19.58 5.67
C GLU A 111 9.64 18.08 5.96
N ASP A 112 8.56 17.61 6.57
CA ASP A 112 8.35 16.19 6.90
C ASP A 112 8.05 15.39 5.63
N LEU A 113 7.24 15.93 4.72
CA LEU A 113 6.96 15.32 3.42
C LEU A 113 8.24 15.17 2.60
N ASP A 114 9.02 16.23 2.48
CA ASP A 114 10.31 16.22 1.79
C ASP A 114 11.31 15.23 2.42
N ALA A 115 11.30 15.11 3.74
CA ALA A 115 12.16 14.16 4.43
C ALA A 115 11.79 12.70 4.08
N ILE A 116 10.50 12.37 4.08
CA ILE A 116 10.04 11.03 3.69
C ILE A 116 10.34 10.75 2.21
N LEU A 117 10.07 11.69 1.30
CA LEU A 117 10.35 11.53 -0.12
C LEU A 117 11.83 11.24 -0.39
N ARG A 118 12.75 11.98 0.27
CA ARG A 118 14.19 11.73 0.16
C ARG A 118 14.60 10.36 0.69
N VAL A 119 13.95 9.85 1.73
CA VAL A 119 14.23 8.50 2.23
C VAL A 119 13.71 7.45 1.25
N LEU A 120 12.52 7.63 0.70
CA LEU A 120 11.98 6.75 -0.35
C LEU A 120 12.86 6.72 -1.61
N ASP A 121 13.53 7.83 -1.95
CA ASP A 121 14.51 7.85 -3.04
C ASP A 121 15.72 6.94 -2.74
N ARG A 122 16.22 6.93 -1.50
CA ARG A 122 17.31 6.03 -1.08
C ARG A 122 16.87 4.56 -1.12
N VAL A 123 15.68 4.26 -0.62
CA VAL A 123 15.08 2.90 -0.73
C VAL A 123 15.02 2.46 -2.20
N ALA A 124 14.56 3.33 -3.09
CA ALA A 124 14.51 3.02 -4.51
C ALA A 124 15.91 2.79 -5.11
N GLY A 125 16.93 3.52 -4.64
CA GLY A 125 18.32 3.31 -4.99
C GLY A 125 18.84 1.92 -4.56
N ASP A 126 18.57 1.51 -3.32
CA ASP A 126 18.97 0.21 -2.78
C ASP A 126 18.31 -0.97 -3.52
N LEU A 127 17.13 -0.76 -4.06
CA LEU A 127 16.39 -1.77 -4.82
C LEU A 127 16.70 -1.73 -6.32
N SER A 128 17.55 -0.81 -6.76
CA SER A 128 17.93 -0.71 -8.16
C SER A 128 18.62 -2.00 -8.63
N GLY A 129 18.21 -2.51 -9.79
CA GLY A 129 18.70 -3.80 -10.31
C GLY A 129 17.90 -5.03 -9.83
N LEU A 130 17.01 -4.90 -8.85
CA LEU A 130 16.04 -5.94 -8.52
C LEU A 130 14.77 -5.79 -9.39
N PRO A 131 14.05 -6.90 -9.67
CA PRO A 131 12.80 -6.85 -10.44
C PRO A 131 11.63 -6.32 -9.59
N ILE A 132 11.83 -5.16 -8.95
CA ILE A 132 10.86 -4.47 -8.10
C ILE A 132 10.59 -3.08 -8.69
N ALA A 133 9.32 -2.84 -9.04
CA ALA A 133 8.83 -1.52 -9.41
C ALA A 133 8.20 -0.87 -8.17
N LEU A 134 8.47 0.42 -7.95
CA LEU A 134 7.89 1.19 -6.85
C LEU A 134 6.98 2.28 -7.43
N CYS A 135 5.67 2.20 -7.15
CA CYS A 135 4.71 3.27 -7.40
C CYS A 135 4.57 4.12 -6.13
N ARG A 136 5.71 4.64 -5.66
CA ARG A 136 5.83 5.47 -4.46
C ARG A 136 5.54 6.94 -4.76
N PRO A 137 5.24 7.75 -3.75
CA PRO A 137 5.24 9.20 -3.89
C PRO A 137 6.59 9.69 -4.43
N GLU A 138 6.57 10.42 -5.54
CA GLU A 138 7.74 11.07 -6.13
C GLU A 138 7.73 12.57 -5.87
N ARG A 139 6.52 13.15 -5.78
CA ARG A 139 6.32 14.56 -5.51
C ARG A 139 5.01 14.77 -4.76
N ALA A 140 5.06 15.49 -3.65
CA ALA A 140 3.87 15.93 -2.94
C ALA A 140 3.14 17.03 -3.76
N VAL A 141 1.82 17.01 -3.69
CA VAL A 141 0.95 18.06 -4.22
C VAL A 141 0.31 18.73 -3.03
N THR A 142 0.71 19.98 -2.76
CA THR A 142 0.31 20.72 -1.57
C THR A 142 -0.45 21.98 -1.94
N ASP A 143 -1.36 22.39 -1.08
CA ASP A 143 -1.98 23.72 -1.07
C ASP A 143 -1.79 24.32 0.30
N ARG A 144 -1.01 25.42 0.39
CA ARG A 144 -0.63 26.08 1.64
C ARG A 144 0.00 25.08 2.65
N HIS A 145 -0.77 24.68 3.68
CA HIS A 145 -0.34 23.78 4.76
C HIS A 145 -0.98 22.40 4.67
N TYR A 146 -1.57 22.07 3.51
CA TYR A 146 -2.27 20.82 3.31
C TYR A 146 -1.64 19.99 2.20
N LEU A 147 -1.44 18.72 2.47
CA LEU A 147 -1.17 17.72 1.45
C LEU A 147 -2.49 17.36 0.77
N MET A 148 -2.57 17.63 -0.51
CA MET A 148 -3.74 17.36 -1.34
C MET A 148 -3.67 16.01 -2.03
N GLY A 149 -2.45 15.49 -2.19
CA GLY A 149 -2.17 14.25 -2.88
C GLY A 149 -0.70 14.15 -3.25
N TYR A 150 -0.38 13.24 -4.13
CA TYR A 150 0.99 13.09 -4.64
C TYR A 150 1.02 12.54 -6.06
N VAL A 151 2.10 12.84 -6.75
CA VAL A 151 2.44 12.24 -8.04
C VAL A 151 3.25 10.98 -7.78
N MET A 152 2.92 9.90 -8.49
CA MET A 152 3.62 8.62 -8.43
C MET A 152 3.71 7.99 -9.83
N ARG A 153 4.57 6.98 -10.00
CA ARG A 153 4.59 6.17 -11.21
C ARG A 153 3.27 5.45 -11.42
N ARG A 154 2.86 5.37 -12.68
CA ARG A 154 1.73 4.53 -13.10
C ARG A 154 2.15 3.07 -13.03
N ILE A 155 1.29 2.21 -12.49
CA ILE A 155 1.49 0.76 -12.52
C ILE A 155 1.53 0.31 -13.99
N GLU A 156 2.61 -0.35 -14.39
CA GLU A 156 2.84 -0.79 -15.77
C GLU A 156 1.84 -1.88 -16.19
N SER A 157 1.56 -1.97 -17.49
CA SER A 157 0.54 -2.86 -18.04
C SER A 157 0.77 -4.34 -17.75
N GLN A 158 2.01 -4.77 -17.58
CA GLN A 158 2.38 -6.15 -17.26
C GLN A 158 1.90 -6.64 -15.89
N PHE A 159 1.61 -5.71 -14.96
CA PHE A 159 1.06 -6.00 -13.64
C PHE A 159 -0.47 -6.11 -13.61
N PHE A 160 -1.08 -6.16 -14.78
CA PHE A 160 -2.53 -6.36 -14.93
C PHE A 160 -2.82 -7.66 -15.66
N PHE A 161 -4.01 -8.18 -15.46
CA PHE A 161 -4.57 -9.24 -16.26
C PHE A 161 -6.00 -8.91 -16.70
N THR A 162 -6.46 -9.59 -17.70
CA THR A 162 -7.84 -9.46 -18.18
C THR A 162 -8.64 -10.65 -17.67
N SER A 163 -9.68 -10.38 -16.90
CA SER A 163 -10.65 -11.36 -16.46
C SER A 163 -11.93 -11.22 -17.29
N SER A 164 -12.45 -12.34 -17.79
CA SER A 164 -13.67 -12.37 -18.60
C SER A 164 -14.73 -13.21 -17.91
N TRP A 165 -15.91 -12.63 -17.69
CA TRP A 165 -17.06 -13.28 -17.06
C TRP A 165 -18.28 -13.15 -17.97
N GLY A 166 -18.56 -14.21 -18.69
CA GLY A 166 -19.57 -14.17 -19.71
C GLY A 166 -19.24 -13.13 -20.80
N ARG A 167 -20.03 -12.06 -20.90
CA ARG A 167 -19.80 -10.96 -21.86
C ARG A 167 -19.02 -9.78 -21.26
N LEU A 168 -18.72 -9.81 -19.96
CA LEU A 168 -18.00 -8.74 -19.28
C LEU A 168 -16.52 -9.08 -19.28
N THR A 169 -15.72 -8.14 -19.76
CA THR A 169 -14.25 -8.20 -19.70
C THR A 169 -13.75 -7.04 -18.86
N LYS A 170 -12.97 -7.33 -17.83
CA LYS A 170 -12.39 -6.31 -16.95
C LYS A 170 -10.89 -6.52 -16.82
N ARG A 171 -10.14 -5.43 -16.93
CA ARG A 171 -8.71 -5.39 -16.63
C ARG A 171 -8.54 -5.14 -15.15
N LEU A 172 -7.84 -6.02 -14.45
CA LEU A 172 -7.63 -5.99 -13.00
C LEU A 172 -6.13 -5.99 -12.70
N PRO A 173 -5.68 -5.31 -11.61
CA PRO A 173 -4.32 -5.47 -11.12
C PRO A 173 -4.11 -6.92 -10.68
N ARG A 174 -2.92 -7.45 -10.96
CA ARG A 174 -2.56 -8.82 -10.59
C ARG A 174 -1.98 -8.80 -9.17
N GLU A 175 -2.85 -8.64 -8.19
CA GLU A 175 -2.51 -8.59 -6.78
C GLU A 175 -2.03 -9.96 -6.27
N LEU A 176 -1.21 -9.99 -5.21
CA LEU A 176 -0.65 -11.24 -4.67
C LEU A 176 -1.70 -12.28 -4.26
N GLN A 177 -2.91 -11.87 -3.90
CA GLN A 177 -4.01 -12.81 -3.64
C GLN A 177 -4.29 -13.75 -4.83
N TYR A 178 -4.07 -13.29 -6.06
CA TYR A 178 -4.28 -14.11 -7.25
C TYR A 178 -3.13 -15.10 -7.53
N ALA A 179 -2.04 -15.05 -6.78
CA ALA A 179 -1.00 -16.06 -6.83
C ALA A 179 -1.41 -17.38 -6.16
N ILE A 180 -2.42 -17.36 -5.27
CA ILE A 180 -2.86 -18.53 -4.52
C ILE A 180 -3.84 -19.35 -5.37
N PRO A 181 -3.59 -20.68 -5.58
CA PRO A 181 -4.32 -21.52 -6.54
C PRO A 181 -5.85 -21.56 -6.37
N ARG A 182 -6.34 -21.42 -5.13
CA ARG A 182 -7.79 -21.43 -4.84
C ARG A 182 -8.55 -20.23 -5.41
N GLN A 183 -7.85 -19.22 -5.92
CA GLN A 183 -8.43 -18.08 -6.63
C GLN A 183 -8.62 -18.32 -8.13
N SER A 184 -8.56 -19.56 -8.58
CA SER A 184 -8.75 -19.98 -9.98
C SER A 184 -10.08 -19.52 -10.63
N ALA A 185 -11.06 -19.09 -9.82
CA ALA A 185 -12.30 -18.47 -10.31
C ALA A 185 -12.08 -17.27 -11.24
N PHE A 186 -10.89 -16.65 -11.20
CA PHE A 186 -10.50 -15.53 -12.06
C PHE A 186 -9.77 -15.94 -13.36
N GLN A 187 -9.70 -17.23 -13.67
CA GLN A 187 -9.01 -17.78 -14.86
C GLN A 187 -7.52 -17.37 -14.95
N MET A 188 -6.90 -17.14 -13.81
CA MET A 188 -5.46 -16.90 -13.75
C MET A 188 -4.71 -18.22 -13.92
N PRO A 189 -3.60 -18.24 -14.67
CA PRO A 189 -2.68 -19.36 -14.67
C PRO A 189 -2.19 -19.62 -13.24
N ALA A 190 -2.07 -20.88 -12.85
CA ALA A 190 -1.47 -21.23 -11.57
C ALA A 190 -0.02 -20.71 -11.50
N VAL A 191 0.31 -20.01 -10.42
CA VAL A 191 1.68 -19.58 -10.16
C VAL A 191 2.50 -20.78 -9.68
N LYS A 192 3.66 -21.00 -10.27
CA LYS A 192 4.56 -22.10 -9.89
C LYS A 192 5.08 -21.85 -8.46
N PRO A 193 5.37 -22.92 -7.69
CA PRO A 193 5.91 -22.77 -6.34
C PRO A 193 7.20 -21.93 -6.27
N ASP A 194 8.11 -22.09 -7.24
CA ASP A 194 9.35 -21.31 -7.30
C ASP A 194 9.07 -19.82 -7.59
N ASP A 195 8.11 -19.50 -8.44
CA ASP A 195 7.71 -18.13 -8.73
C ASP A 195 7.04 -17.49 -7.49
N MET A 196 6.24 -18.26 -6.75
CA MET A 196 5.62 -17.81 -5.51
C MET A 196 6.67 -17.52 -4.43
N LEU A 197 7.66 -18.40 -4.30
CA LEU A 197 8.81 -18.19 -3.42
C LEU A 197 9.59 -16.93 -3.81
N ALA A 198 9.83 -16.75 -5.12
CA ALA A 198 10.50 -15.56 -5.64
C ALA A 198 9.73 -14.29 -5.33
N LEU A 199 8.39 -14.28 -5.46
CA LEU A 199 7.54 -13.14 -5.10
C LEU A 199 7.65 -12.80 -3.60
N VAL A 200 7.55 -13.78 -2.71
CA VAL A 200 7.71 -13.56 -1.26
C VAL A 200 9.10 -13.02 -0.93
N ARG A 201 10.14 -13.53 -1.60
CA ARG A 201 11.51 -13.01 -1.46
C ARG A 201 11.62 -11.54 -1.89
N LEU A 202 10.96 -11.13 -2.98
CA LEU A 202 10.96 -9.74 -3.42
C LEU A 202 10.25 -8.82 -2.42
N VAL A 203 9.14 -9.26 -1.81
CA VAL A 203 8.49 -8.51 -0.71
C VAL A 203 9.44 -8.38 0.48
N ALA A 204 10.15 -9.45 0.89
CA ALA A 204 11.15 -9.39 1.96
C ALA A 204 12.27 -8.38 1.64
N ARG A 205 12.79 -8.37 0.41
CA ARG A 205 13.81 -7.42 -0.05
C ARG A 205 13.34 -5.99 0.02
N PHE A 206 12.10 -5.73 -0.42
CA PHE A 206 11.49 -4.40 -0.33
C PHE A 206 11.38 -3.93 1.12
N LEU A 207 10.80 -4.73 1.99
CA LEU A 207 10.60 -4.37 3.39
C LEU A 207 11.94 -4.24 4.14
N ASP A 208 12.93 -5.09 3.85
CA ASP A 208 14.28 -4.97 4.40
C ASP A 208 14.92 -3.62 4.02
N ALA A 209 14.77 -3.20 2.76
CA ALA A 209 15.26 -1.89 2.33
C ALA A 209 14.55 -0.74 3.05
N MET A 210 13.22 -0.83 3.23
CA MET A 210 12.46 0.15 4.03
C MET A 210 13.00 0.23 5.47
N HIS A 211 13.12 -0.92 6.14
CA HIS A 211 13.53 -1.01 7.54
C HIS A 211 14.97 -0.52 7.77
N ARG A 212 15.89 -0.77 6.84
CA ARG A 212 17.28 -0.23 6.90
C ARG A 212 17.35 1.30 6.86
N HIS A 213 16.30 1.93 6.37
CA HIS A 213 16.16 3.39 6.35
C HIS A 213 15.20 3.94 7.42
N ASP A 214 14.89 3.15 8.45
CA ASP A 214 13.97 3.50 9.52
C ASP A 214 12.57 3.90 9.00
N LEU A 215 12.14 3.28 7.88
CA LEU A 215 10.79 3.43 7.35
C LEU A 215 9.95 2.19 7.66
N VAL A 216 8.77 2.44 8.18
CA VAL A 216 7.69 1.47 8.33
C VAL A 216 6.79 1.59 7.11
N TYR A 217 6.49 0.51 6.43
CA TYR A 217 5.54 0.51 5.31
C TYR A 217 4.09 0.63 5.79
N GLY A 218 3.76 -0.11 6.86
CA GLY A 218 2.56 0.03 7.67
C GLY A 218 1.32 -0.72 7.16
N ASP A 219 1.10 -0.79 5.84
CA ASP A 219 -0.08 -1.44 5.25
C ASP A 219 0.32 -2.62 4.35
N ILE A 220 0.85 -3.67 4.99
CA ILE A 220 1.17 -4.91 4.27
C ILE A 220 -0.13 -5.71 4.09
N SER A 221 -0.56 -5.83 2.83
CA SER A 221 -1.69 -6.66 2.42
C SER A 221 -1.49 -7.16 0.99
N TRP A 222 -2.30 -8.12 0.52
CA TRP A 222 -2.18 -8.61 -0.87
C TRP A 222 -2.40 -7.51 -1.90
N THR A 223 -3.31 -6.57 -1.60
CA THR A 223 -3.77 -5.55 -2.52
C THR A 223 -2.73 -4.49 -2.81
N ASN A 224 -1.70 -4.37 -1.96
CA ASN A 224 -0.65 -3.35 -2.09
C ASN A 224 0.58 -3.85 -2.85
N PHE A 225 0.54 -5.12 -3.28
CA PHE A 225 1.57 -5.76 -4.09
C PHE A 225 0.95 -6.37 -5.33
N THR A 226 1.40 -5.95 -6.50
CA THR A 226 1.03 -6.59 -7.77
C THR A 226 2.25 -7.28 -8.38
N PHE A 227 2.01 -8.32 -9.20
CA PHE A 227 3.11 -9.10 -9.77
C PHE A 227 2.96 -9.32 -11.27
N ALA A 228 4.07 -9.63 -11.90
CA ALA A 228 4.14 -10.15 -13.27
C ALA A 228 4.94 -11.45 -13.27
N LEU A 229 4.69 -12.29 -14.27
CA LEU A 229 5.43 -13.52 -14.52
C LEU A 229 6.15 -13.40 -15.87
N ASP A 230 7.19 -14.23 -16.06
CA ASP A 230 7.95 -14.33 -17.31
C ASP A 230 8.59 -13.00 -17.80
N PRO A 231 9.50 -12.40 -17.01
CA PRO A 231 10.08 -12.86 -15.74
C PRO A 231 9.26 -12.43 -14.50
N VAL A 232 9.51 -13.09 -13.36
CA VAL A 232 8.91 -12.72 -12.09
C VAL A 232 9.31 -11.31 -11.69
N ARG A 233 8.33 -10.44 -11.48
CA ARG A 233 8.51 -9.04 -11.05
C ARG A 233 7.46 -8.69 -10.00
N LEU A 234 7.83 -7.79 -9.10
CA LEU A 234 6.95 -7.21 -8.08
C LEU A 234 6.73 -5.73 -8.37
N CYS A 235 5.52 -5.23 -8.17
CA CYS A 235 5.24 -3.80 -8.09
C CYS A 235 4.61 -3.50 -6.75
N VAL A 236 5.19 -2.56 -6.02
CA VAL A 236 4.70 -2.09 -4.72
C VAL A 236 4.01 -0.75 -4.92
N HIS A 237 2.84 -0.60 -4.34
CA HIS A 237 2.06 0.63 -4.41
C HIS A 237 1.34 0.88 -3.07
N ASP A 238 0.64 1.99 -2.95
CA ASP A 238 -0.05 2.45 -1.74
C ASP A 238 0.89 2.68 -0.54
N PHE A 239 1.59 3.82 -0.59
CA PHE A 239 2.54 4.25 0.43
C PHE A 239 1.92 5.17 1.49
N ASP A 240 0.60 5.27 1.56
CA ASP A 240 -0.10 6.24 2.43
C ASP A 240 0.19 6.01 3.92
N SER A 241 0.33 4.76 4.32
CA SER A 241 0.64 4.38 5.71
C SER A 241 2.13 4.43 6.04
N THR A 242 2.98 4.76 5.06
CA THR A 242 4.43 4.83 5.26
C THR A 242 4.78 5.92 6.26
N ARG A 243 5.68 5.59 7.19
CA ARG A 243 6.12 6.51 8.23
C ARG A 243 7.59 6.31 8.59
N ARG A 244 8.21 7.34 9.13
CA ARG A 244 9.52 7.21 9.78
C ARG A 244 9.34 6.58 11.17
N LEU A 245 10.32 5.81 11.58
CA LEU A 245 10.35 5.27 12.95
C LEU A 245 10.27 6.42 13.96
N GLY A 246 9.28 6.34 14.86
CA GLY A 246 9.01 7.41 15.85
C GLY A 246 8.41 8.69 15.27
N GLY A 247 8.06 8.73 13.99
CA GLY A 247 7.43 9.87 13.31
C GLY A 247 5.97 9.63 12.90
N ASP A 248 5.37 10.66 12.35
CA ASP A 248 4.02 10.57 11.78
C ASP A 248 4.01 9.83 10.45
N ALA A 249 2.85 9.29 10.05
CA ALA A 249 2.67 8.71 8.73
C ALA A 249 2.77 9.80 7.65
N PHE A 250 3.13 9.38 6.42
CA PHE A 250 3.12 10.26 5.24
C PHE A 250 1.77 10.96 5.08
N THR A 251 0.70 10.24 5.35
CA THR A 251 -0.63 10.81 5.55
C THR A 251 -0.95 10.70 7.03
N ALA A 252 -1.24 11.80 7.71
CA ALA A 252 -1.63 11.80 9.14
C ALA A 252 -3.00 11.13 9.39
N GLN A 253 -3.50 10.34 8.43
CA GLN A 253 -4.74 9.58 8.59
C GLN A 253 -4.47 8.31 9.40
N PRO A 254 -5.40 7.93 10.30
CA PRO A 254 -5.28 6.64 10.96
C PRO A 254 -5.27 5.53 9.89
N PRO A 255 -4.38 4.53 10.00
CA PRO A 255 -4.33 3.44 9.05
C PRO A 255 -5.71 2.77 8.98
N LEU A 256 -6.21 2.59 7.77
CA LEU A 256 -7.33 1.69 7.53
C LEU A 256 -6.73 0.29 7.51
N ASP A 257 -6.75 -0.40 8.64
CA ASP A 257 -6.26 -1.77 8.71
C ASP A 257 -7.07 -2.65 7.76
N THR A 258 -6.36 -3.37 6.91
CA THR A 258 -6.97 -4.41 6.08
C THR A 258 -7.44 -5.52 7.00
N ILE A 259 -8.71 -5.94 6.86
CA ILE A 259 -9.31 -7.00 7.68
C ILE A 259 -8.44 -8.25 7.61
N ASP A 260 -8.32 -8.94 8.75
CA ASP A 260 -7.54 -10.17 8.93
C ASP A 260 -6.01 -10.00 8.78
N TRP A 261 -5.51 -8.75 8.79
CA TRP A 261 -4.08 -8.44 8.79
C TRP A 261 -3.58 -7.89 10.13
N ASP A 262 -4.44 -7.85 11.12
CA ASP A 262 -4.11 -7.28 12.42
C ASP A 262 -3.00 -8.08 13.13
N ASP A 263 -2.08 -7.34 13.71
CA ASP A 263 -1.11 -7.89 14.64
C ASP A 263 -1.79 -8.09 16.00
N PRO A 264 -1.92 -9.33 16.51
CA PRO A 264 -2.66 -9.60 17.72
C PRO A 264 -2.06 -8.94 18.97
N GLU A 265 -0.78 -8.56 18.94
CA GLU A 265 -0.12 -7.89 20.07
C GLU A 265 -0.21 -6.36 20.02
N VAL A 266 -0.66 -5.79 18.90
CA VAL A 266 -0.68 -4.33 18.65
C VAL A 266 -2.11 -3.84 18.41
N SER A 267 -3.12 -4.67 18.68
CA SER A 267 -4.54 -4.38 18.41
C SER A 267 -5.07 -3.07 19.05
N ASP A 268 -4.45 -2.58 20.12
CA ASP A 268 -4.84 -1.35 20.78
C ASP A 268 -3.98 -0.13 20.41
N ALA A 269 -2.93 -0.32 19.62
CA ALA A 269 -2.04 0.76 19.19
C ALA A 269 -2.29 1.11 17.70
N PRO A 270 -2.79 2.32 17.40
CA PRO A 270 -3.11 2.70 16.02
C PRO A 270 -1.87 2.98 15.15
N VAL A 271 -0.67 2.66 15.65
CA VAL A 271 0.59 3.07 15.04
C VAL A 271 1.37 1.86 14.53
N ALA A 272 1.51 1.73 13.22
CA ALA A 272 2.37 0.73 12.62
C ALA A 272 3.84 0.93 13.03
N THR A 273 4.54 -0.18 13.27
CA THR A 273 5.95 -0.24 13.69
C THR A 273 6.74 -1.17 12.78
N LEU A 274 8.07 -1.14 12.83
CA LEU A 274 8.91 -2.13 12.15
C LEU A 274 8.53 -3.56 12.55
N ASP A 275 8.13 -3.75 13.79
CA ASP A 275 7.78 -5.05 14.32
C ASP A 275 6.41 -5.53 13.85
N SER A 276 5.43 -4.63 13.71
CA SER A 276 4.14 -4.96 13.07
C SER A 276 4.31 -5.30 11.58
N ASP A 277 5.21 -4.62 10.86
CA ASP A 277 5.57 -4.99 9.49
C ASP A 277 6.17 -6.40 9.42
N ARG A 278 7.04 -6.78 10.38
CA ARG A 278 7.61 -8.13 10.46
C ARG A 278 6.54 -9.19 10.67
N TYR A 279 5.56 -8.91 11.52
CA TYR A 279 4.43 -9.83 11.72
C TYR A 279 3.59 -9.96 10.44
N LYS A 280 3.18 -8.85 9.84
CA LYS A 280 2.35 -8.84 8.62
C LYS A 280 3.08 -9.50 7.45
N PHE A 281 4.40 -9.31 7.33
CA PHE A 281 5.21 -10.03 6.35
C PHE A 281 5.21 -11.54 6.61
N ALA A 282 5.42 -11.97 7.85
CA ALA A 282 5.41 -13.37 8.20
C ALA A 282 4.04 -14.03 7.91
N LEU A 283 2.94 -13.30 8.17
CA LEU A 283 1.59 -13.71 7.84
C LEU A 283 1.39 -13.86 6.33
N LEU A 284 1.88 -12.90 5.53
CA LEU A 284 1.85 -12.97 4.07
C LEU A 284 2.60 -14.21 3.58
N ALA A 285 3.85 -14.39 4.02
CA ALA A 285 4.67 -15.54 3.65
C ALA A 285 4.03 -16.87 4.05
N TYR A 286 3.44 -16.95 5.24
CA TYR A 286 2.73 -18.12 5.73
C TYR A 286 1.52 -18.46 4.85
N ARG A 287 0.69 -17.48 4.57
CA ARG A 287 -0.51 -17.64 3.73
C ARG A 287 -0.16 -18.09 2.31
N MET A 288 0.92 -17.57 1.75
CA MET A 288 1.35 -17.89 0.38
C MET A 288 2.10 -19.23 0.29
N LEU A 289 2.99 -19.52 1.23
CA LEU A 289 3.94 -20.63 1.09
C LEU A 289 3.57 -21.88 1.91
N ALA A 290 2.77 -21.73 2.98
CA ALA A 290 2.50 -22.82 3.89
C ALA A 290 1.08 -23.39 3.79
N VAL A 291 0.07 -22.52 3.67
CA VAL A 291 -1.32 -22.96 3.76
C VAL A 291 -2.15 -22.65 2.52
N GLU A 292 -1.67 -21.77 1.65
CA GLU A 292 -2.39 -21.33 0.45
C GLU A 292 -3.84 -20.88 0.77
N ASP A 293 -4.01 -20.17 1.88
CA ASP A 293 -5.29 -19.69 2.38
C ASP A 293 -5.22 -18.21 2.76
N LEU A 294 -6.03 -17.38 2.09
CA LEU A 294 -6.05 -15.94 2.26
C LEU A 294 -6.50 -15.48 3.65
N SER A 295 -7.29 -16.29 4.35
CA SER A 295 -7.89 -15.95 5.65
C SER A 295 -7.18 -16.60 6.84
N ALA A 296 -6.15 -17.44 6.58
CA ALA A 296 -5.46 -18.15 7.64
C ALA A 296 -4.78 -17.18 8.62
N ARG A 297 -4.92 -17.44 9.91
CA ARG A 297 -4.09 -16.80 10.94
C ARG A 297 -2.72 -17.46 10.97
N LEU A 298 -1.70 -16.72 11.40
CA LEU A 298 -0.36 -17.25 11.55
C LEU A 298 -0.36 -18.36 12.63
N ASP A 299 -0.20 -19.59 12.19
CA ASP A 299 -0.16 -20.80 13.02
C ASP A 299 1.05 -21.66 12.60
N PRO A 300 2.20 -21.47 13.25
CA PRO A 300 3.44 -22.16 12.88
C PRO A 300 3.36 -23.69 12.93
N ASP A 301 2.47 -24.24 13.75
CA ASP A 301 2.31 -25.70 13.88
C ASP A 301 1.58 -26.29 12.66
N LYS A 302 0.68 -25.55 12.06
CA LYS A 302 0.04 -25.95 10.79
C LYS A 302 0.99 -25.84 9.60
N ALA A 303 1.97 -24.94 9.62
CA ALA A 303 3.00 -24.84 8.59
C ALA A 303 3.85 -26.11 8.45
N ALA A 304 4.02 -26.86 9.52
CA ALA A 304 4.83 -28.10 9.53
C ALA A 304 4.29 -29.18 8.58
N ALA A 305 2.99 -29.23 8.36
CA ALA A 305 2.35 -30.26 7.54
C ALA A 305 2.60 -30.07 6.02
N THR A 306 2.84 -28.83 5.57
CA THR A 306 2.93 -28.50 4.15
C THR A 306 4.35 -28.17 3.69
N THR A 307 5.26 -27.80 4.59
CA THR A 307 6.62 -27.35 4.28
C THR A 307 7.70 -28.21 4.94
N ALA A 308 7.48 -29.51 5.03
CA ALA A 308 8.40 -30.47 5.70
C ALA A 308 9.87 -30.39 5.23
N GLN A 309 10.14 -29.77 4.09
CA GLN A 309 11.48 -29.55 3.55
C GLN A 309 12.15 -28.23 3.95
N ARG A 310 11.44 -27.33 4.71
CA ARG A 310 11.94 -25.99 5.04
C ARG A 310 11.83 -25.69 6.55
N SER A 311 12.63 -26.41 7.34
CA SER A 311 12.73 -26.19 8.80
C SER A 311 13.01 -24.74 9.18
N ASP A 312 13.77 -24.02 8.33
CA ASP A 312 14.17 -22.63 8.57
C ASP A 312 12.98 -21.67 8.51
N LEU A 313 12.09 -21.83 7.52
CA LEU A 313 10.86 -21.03 7.43
C LEU A 313 9.94 -21.27 8.64
N GLN A 314 9.81 -22.54 9.08
CA GLN A 314 9.01 -22.85 10.26
C GLN A 314 9.56 -22.21 11.54
N HIS A 315 10.88 -22.21 11.70
CA HIS A 315 11.54 -21.54 12.81
C HIS A 315 11.27 -20.03 12.79
N LEU A 316 11.34 -19.39 11.61
CA LEU A 316 11.05 -17.97 11.45
C LEU A 316 9.59 -17.64 11.72
N TRP A 317 8.63 -18.46 11.28
CA TRP A 317 7.21 -18.26 11.61
C TRP A 317 6.93 -18.39 13.11
N ARG A 318 7.58 -19.35 13.83
CA ARG A 318 7.43 -19.47 15.27
C ARG A 318 7.93 -18.21 16.00
N ARG A 319 9.06 -17.66 15.58
CA ARG A 319 9.58 -16.40 16.14
C ARG A 319 8.67 -15.22 15.80
N ALA A 320 8.13 -15.17 14.58
CA ALA A 320 7.24 -14.10 14.14
C ALA A 320 5.88 -14.10 14.86
N ALA A 321 5.36 -15.28 15.23
CA ALA A 321 4.17 -15.42 16.07
C ALA A 321 4.42 -15.07 17.55
N GLY A 322 5.67 -14.84 17.94
CA GLY A 322 6.06 -14.45 19.30
C GLY A 322 5.83 -12.97 19.58
N ARG A 323 6.27 -12.57 20.78
CA ARG A 323 6.09 -11.20 21.30
C ARG A 323 6.74 -10.13 20.44
N THR A 324 6.14 -8.95 20.46
CA THR A 324 6.71 -7.72 19.91
C THR A 324 8.15 -7.51 20.43
N GLY A 325 9.05 -7.11 19.52
CA GLY A 325 10.48 -6.92 19.80
C GLY A 325 11.34 -8.18 19.65
N THR A 326 10.74 -9.38 19.52
CA THR A 326 11.49 -10.65 19.33
C THR A 326 11.38 -11.22 17.91
N ARG A 327 10.61 -10.59 17.06
CA ARG A 327 10.30 -11.05 15.70
C ARG A 327 11.52 -10.96 14.77
N PRO A 328 11.68 -11.91 13.85
CA PRO A 328 12.81 -11.93 12.93
C PRO A 328 12.88 -10.64 12.09
N GLN A 329 14.08 -10.11 11.89
CA GLN A 329 14.32 -9.07 10.91
C GLN A 329 14.08 -9.61 9.50
N LEU A 330 13.74 -8.73 8.54
CA LEU A 330 13.45 -9.16 7.15
C LEU A 330 14.66 -9.84 6.50
N ALA A 331 15.87 -9.38 6.82
CA ALA A 331 17.12 -9.98 6.35
C ALA A 331 17.27 -11.45 6.76
N GLU A 332 16.74 -11.86 7.91
CA GLU A 332 16.83 -13.26 8.39
C GLU A 332 16.00 -14.23 7.54
N TRP A 333 14.97 -13.73 6.85
CA TRP A 333 14.14 -14.55 5.96
C TRP A 333 14.81 -14.85 4.61
N LEU A 334 15.70 -13.98 4.15
CA LEU A 334 16.27 -14.06 2.79
C LEU A 334 17.01 -15.37 2.50
N PRO A 335 17.81 -15.93 3.43
CA PRO A 335 18.43 -17.24 3.21
C PRO A 335 17.42 -18.39 3.09
N ALA A 336 16.37 -18.37 3.91
CA ALA A 336 15.33 -19.41 3.89
C ALA A 336 14.42 -19.32 2.65
N LEU A 337 14.39 -18.15 2.00
CA LEU A 337 13.66 -17.87 0.76
C LEU A 337 14.55 -17.99 -0.50
N ALA A 338 15.77 -18.48 -0.36
CA ALA A 338 16.77 -18.57 -1.46
C ALA A 338 16.47 -19.70 -2.46
#